data_446d128daf9f5ef5cd343449cf0c72e8
#
_entry.id   446d128daf9f5ef5cd343449cf0c72e8
#
_cell.length_a   1.000
_cell.length_b   1.000
_cell.length_c   1.000
_cell.angle_alpha   90.00
_cell.angle_beta   90.00
_cell.angle_gamma   90.00
#
_symmetry.space_group_name_H-M   'P 1'
#
loop_
_entity.id
_entity.type
_entity.pdbx_description
1 polymer ?
#
loop_
_entity_poly.entity_id
_entity_poly.type
_entity_poly.pdbx_seq_one_letter_code
_entity_poly.pdbx_strand_id
1 'polypeptide(L)'
;MNTILEEKTRYSEEELKEFEVLITNKLEDARGELNYIREALHKRNDPGTDVTAGSSKPMEDGADTSEKESMSQLAARLQKFSTQLENALIRIKNGTYGVCIDTGKLIPKERLRAVPHTQQTIEAKLMKQR
;
A
#
# COMPACT_ATOMS: atom_id res chain seq x y z
N MET A 1 26.94 -29.24 -15.03
CA MET A 1 26.01 -28.58 -15.02
C MET A 1 25.00 -28.85 -14.08
N ASN A 2 24.82 -28.07 -13.21
CA ASN A 2 23.97 -28.28 -12.12
C ASN A 2 22.89 -27.27 -11.98
N THR A 3 22.45 -26.79 -13.10
CA THR A 3 21.39 -25.83 -13.08
C THR A 3 20.10 -26.40 -12.48
N ILE A 4 19.95 -27.70 -12.59
CA ILE A 4 18.78 -28.36 -12.03
C ILE A 4 18.82 -28.30 -10.51
N LEU A 5 20.01 -28.27 -9.96
CA LEU A 5 20.18 -28.27 -8.50
C LEU A 5 20.26 -26.89 -7.90
N GLU A 6 20.33 -25.86 -8.73
CA GLU A 6 20.39 -24.52 -8.25
C GLU A 6 19.01 -24.06 -7.85
N GLU A 7 18.84 -23.65 -6.61
CA GLU A 7 17.58 -23.12 -6.18
C GLU A 7 17.46 -21.70 -6.73
N LYS A 8 16.27 -21.41 -7.22
CA LYS A 8 15.99 -20.07 -7.71
C LYS A 8 15.96 -19.13 -6.51
N THR A 9 16.82 -18.15 -6.50
CA THR A 9 16.91 -17.20 -5.38
C THR A 9 16.30 -15.84 -5.70
N ARG A 10 16.00 -15.61 -6.96
CA ARG A 10 15.38 -14.34 -7.39
C ARG A 10 14.44 -14.59 -8.55
N TYR A 11 13.44 -13.75 -8.65
CA TYR A 11 12.53 -13.83 -9.78
C TYR A 11 13.19 -13.28 -11.03
N SER A 12 12.79 -13.80 -12.18
CA SER A 12 13.33 -13.35 -13.46
C SER A 12 12.81 -11.97 -13.84
N GLU A 13 13.45 -11.35 -14.81
CA GLU A 13 12.99 -10.05 -15.29
C GLU A 13 11.56 -10.09 -15.78
N GLU A 14 11.16 -11.18 -16.44
CA GLU A 14 9.81 -11.33 -16.93
C GLU A 14 8.81 -11.42 -15.79
N GLU A 15 9.16 -12.17 -14.76
CA GLU A 15 8.31 -12.30 -13.58
C GLU A 15 8.21 -10.98 -12.84
N LEU A 16 9.33 -10.27 -12.74
CA LEU A 16 9.32 -8.97 -12.09
C LEU A 16 8.47 -7.95 -12.85
N LYS A 17 8.46 -8.03 -14.17
CA LYS A 17 7.63 -7.13 -14.98
C LYS A 17 6.14 -7.37 -14.72
N GLU A 18 5.76 -8.62 -14.55
CA GLU A 18 4.38 -8.96 -14.24
C GLU A 18 3.96 -8.30 -12.93
N PHE A 19 4.83 -8.40 -11.92
CA PHE A 19 4.53 -7.77 -10.63
C PHE A 19 4.61 -6.26 -10.69
N GLU A 20 5.49 -5.73 -11.54
CA GLU A 20 5.56 -4.28 -11.71
C GLU A 20 4.24 -3.72 -12.20
N VAL A 21 3.62 -4.38 -13.18
CA VAL A 21 2.31 -3.96 -13.69
C VAL A 21 1.25 -4.04 -12.58
N LEU A 22 1.24 -5.15 -11.86
CA LEU A 22 0.29 -5.33 -10.78
C LEU A 22 0.43 -4.25 -9.71
N ILE A 23 1.66 -3.98 -9.30
CA ILE A 23 1.93 -3.00 -8.25
C ILE A 23 1.65 -1.59 -8.73
N THR A 24 2.00 -1.27 -9.97
CA THR A 24 1.72 0.04 -10.52
C THR A 24 0.23 0.33 -10.54
N ASN A 25 -0.57 -0.65 -10.95
CA ASN A 25 -2.01 -0.48 -10.98
C ASN A 25 -2.59 -0.28 -9.59
N LYS A 26 -2.11 -1.05 -8.61
CA LYS A 26 -2.57 -0.89 -7.24
C LYS A 26 -2.15 0.45 -6.65
N LEU A 27 -0.97 0.91 -7.01
CA LEU A 27 -0.48 2.20 -6.56
C LEU A 27 -1.31 3.35 -7.13
N GLU A 28 -1.66 3.26 -8.40
CA GLU A 28 -2.51 4.28 -9.02
C GLU A 28 -3.88 4.32 -8.35
N ASP A 29 -4.46 3.16 -8.07
CA ASP A 29 -5.74 3.10 -7.39
C ASP A 29 -5.67 3.70 -6.00
N ALA A 30 -4.63 3.35 -5.25
CA ALA A 30 -4.45 3.86 -3.90
C ALA A 30 -4.24 5.37 -3.89
N ARG A 31 -3.47 5.87 -4.83
CA ARG A 31 -3.24 7.31 -4.95
C ARG A 31 -4.51 8.07 -5.32
N GLY A 32 -5.32 7.48 -6.20
CA GLY A 32 -6.59 8.08 -6.58
C GLY A 32 -7.55 8.18 -5.40
N GLU A 33 -7.66 7.11 -4.62
CA GLU A 33 -8.49 7.12 -3.43
C GLU A 33 -7.99 8.10 -2.40
N LEU A 34 -6.68 8.11 -2.19
CA LEU A 34 -6.05 9.02 -1.22
C LEU A 34 -6.32 10.47 -1.61
N ASN A 35 -6.19 10.77 -2.89
CA ASN A 35 -6.41 12.11 -3.39
C ASN A 35 -7.86 12.54 -3.17
N TYR A 36 -8.78 11.63 -3.47
CA TYR A 36 -10.21 11.88 -3.27
C TYR A 36 -10.51 12.19 -1.81
N ILE A 37 -9.95 11.40 -0.89
CA ILE A 37 -10.19 11.60 0.53
C ILE A 37 -9.58 12.91 1.01
N ARG A 38 -8.39 13.23 0.56
CA ARG A 38 -7.72 14.48 0.93
C ARG A 38 -8.50 15.70 0.47
N GLU A 39 -9.04 15.64 -0.74
CA GLU A 39 -9.85 16.72 -1.24
C GLU A 39 -11.14 16.87 -0.43
N ALA A 40 -11.77 15.76 -0.08
CA ALA A 40 -12.96 15.79 0.73
C ALA A 40 -12.69 16.38 2.11
N LEU A 41 -11.55 15.99 2.71
CA LEU A 41 -11.17 16.55 4.00
C LEU A 41 -10.84 18.03 3.91
N HIS A 42 -10.16 18.42 2.84
CA HIS A 42 -9.81 19.82 2.63
C HIS A 42 -11.07 20.68 2.51
N LYS A 43 -12.05 20.21 1.77
CA LYS A 43 -13.31 20.95 1.62
C LYS A 43 -14.04 21.10 2.95
N ARG A 44 -14.02 20.08 3.76
CA ARG A 44 -14.67 20.14 5.07
C ARG A 44 -13.99 21.09 6.02
N ASN A 45 -12.67 21.23 5.87
CA ASN A 45 -11.89 22.08 6.75
C ASN A 45 -11.71 23.50 6.24
N ASP A 46 -12.19 23.79 5.03
CA ASP A 46 -12.02 25.09 4.43
C ASP A 46 -13.15 26.04 4.84
N PRO A 47 -12.87 27.02 5.71
CA PRO A 47 -13.92 27.93 6.14
C PRO A 47 -14.38 28.87 5.04
N GLY A 48 -13.58 29.05 4.02
CA GLY A 48 -13.93 29.97 2.94
C GLY A 48 -15.04 29.48 2.05
N THR A 49 -15.22 28.18 1.94
CA THR A 49 -16.25 27.62 1.05
C THR A 49 -17.61 27.60 1.71
N ASP A 50 -17.66 27.81 3.01
CA ASP A 50 -18.87 27.66 3.75
C ASP A 50 -19.41 28.94 4.32
N VAL A 51 -19.15 30.04 3.69
CA VAL A 51 -19.54 31.33 4.21
C VAL A 51 -21.02 31.40 4.53
N THR A 52 -21.83 30.84 3.67
CA THR A 52 -23.26 30.94 3.86
C THR A 52 -23.83 29.77 4.61
N ALA A 53 -23.24 28.64 4.51
CA ALA A 53 -23.77 27.44 5.11
C ALA A 53 -23.16 27.10 6.43
N GLY A 54 -21.97 27.60 6.66
CA GLY A 54 -21.22 27.21 7.84
C GLY A 54 -21.93 27.54 9.14
N SER A 55 -22.74 28.55 9.12
CA SER A 55 -23.43 28.97 10.32
C SER A 55 -24.42 27.94 10.82
N SER A 56 -24.82 27.03 9.98
CA SER A 56 -25.87 26.11 10.34
C SER A 56 -25.40 24.75 10.82
N LYS A 57 -24.14 24.60 11.10
CA LYS A 57 -23.64 23.30 11.39
C LYS A 57 -23.24 22.91 12.80
N PRO A 58 -23.48 23.70 13.80
CA PRO A 58 -22.96 23.32 15.12
C PRO A 58 -23.59 22.05 15.68
N MET A 59 -24.76 21.72 15.23
CA MET A 59 -25.47 20.57 15.79
C MET A 59 -24.92 19.22 15.34
N GLU A 60 -24.11 19.23 14.29
CA GLU A 60 -23.59 17.99 13.73
C GLU A 60 -22.13 17.75 14.05
N ASP A 61 -21.57 18.50 14.95
CA ASP A 61 -20.16 18.42 15.26
C ASP A 61 -19.68 17.02 15.63
N GLY A 62 -20.44 16.29 16.40
CA GLY A 62 -20.03 14.97 16.80
C GLY A 62 -19.92 13.98 15.64
N ALA A 63 -20.97 13.94 14.81
CA ALA A 63 -21.00 13.03 13.68
C ALA A 63 -19.97 13.43 12.63
N ASP A 64 -19.85 14.74 12.38
CA ASP A 64 -18.90 15.25 11.41
C ASP A 64 -17.46 14.98 11.85
N THR A 65 -17.19 15.14 13.12
CA THR A 65 -15.86 14.87 13.67
C THR A 65 -15.51 13.39 13.55
N SER A 66 -16.49 12.52 13.82
CA SER A 66 -16.28 11.09 13.70
C SER A 66 -16.00 10.69 12.27
N GLU A 67 -16.71 11.26 11.32
CA GLU A 67 -16.48 11.00 9.91
C GLU A 67 -15.10 11.50 9.48
N LYS A 68 -14.74 12.69 9.91
CA LYS A 68 -13.41 13.25 9.59
C LYS A 68 -12.32 12.36 10.13
N GLU A 69 -12.51 11.87 11.35
CA GLU A 69 -11.53 11.00 11.98
C GLU A 69 -11.37 9.70 11.20
N SER A 70 -12.49 9.10 10.79
CA SER A 70 -12.46 7.87 9.99
C SER A 70 -11.77 8.10 8.66
N MET A 71 -12.08 9.21 8.00
CA MET A 71 -11.47 9.55 6.73
C MET A 71 -9.97 9.80 6.88
N SER A 72 -9.58 10.47 7.97
CA SER A 72 -8.17 10.73 8.22
C SER A 72 -7.39 9.45 8.47
N GLN A 73 -8.00 8.49 9.19
CA GLN A 73 -7.39 7.21 9.44
C GLN A 73 -7.24 6.42 8.15
N LEU A 74 -8.25 6.46 7.29
CA LEU A 74 -8.19 5.79 6.00
C LEU A 74 -7.10 6.42 5.12
N ALA A 75 -7.02 7.74 5.13
CA ALA A 75 -5.99 8.44 4.36
C ALA A 75 -4.59 8.03 4.84
N ALA A 76 -4.40 7.92 6.15
CA ALA A 76 -3.11 7.50 6.69
C ALA A 76 -2.76 6.08 6.27
N ARG A 77 -3.73 5.17 6.26
CA ARG A 77 -3.50 3.80 5.81
C ARG A 77 -3.17 3.73 4.33
N LEU A 78 -3.89 4.51 3.53
CA LEU A 78 -3.63 4.54 2.09
C LEU A 78 -2.27 5.15 1.78
N GLN A 79 -1.87 6.16 2.54
CA GLN A 79 -0.55 6.75 2.38
C GLN A 79 0.54 5.72 2.69
N LYS A 80 0.37 4.99 3.78
CA LYS A 80 1.33 3.96 4.16
C LYS A 80 1.40 2.87 3.10
N PHE A 81 0.24 2.43 2.62
CA PHE A 81 0.17 1.41 1.58
C PHE A 81 0.85 1.88 0.29
N SER A 82 0.59 3.13 -0.10
CA SER A 82 1.23 3.71 -1.29
C SER A 82 2.74 3.72 -1.15
N THR A 83 3.25 4.11 0.01
CA THR A 83 4.68 4.12 0.26
C THR A 83 5.27 2.71 0.18
N GLN A 84 4.56 1.73 0.73
CA GLN A 84 4.99 0.34 0.67
C GLN A 84 5.03 -0.18 -0.77
N LEU A 85 4.06 0.22 -1.59
CA LEU A 85 4.04 -0.15 -3.00
C LEU A 85 5.17 0.53 -3.78
N GLU A 86 5.44 1.79 -3.48
CA GLU A 86 6.57 2.50 -4.09
C GLU A 86 7.89 1.80 -3.78
N ASN A 87 8.05 1.40 -2.52
CA ASN A 87 9.26 0.67 -2.12
C ASN A 87 9.36 -0.68 -2.81
N ALA A 88 8.22 -1.32 -3.04
CA ALA A 88 8.20 -2.59 -3.79
C ALA A 88 8.68 -2.37 -5.22
N LEU A 89 8.27 -1.27 -5.85
CA LEU A 89 8.73 -0.96 -7.20
C LEU A 89 10.25 -0.71 -7.24
N ILE A 90 10.79 -0.11 -6.18
CA ILE A 90 12.23 0.08 -6.07
C ILE A 90 12.94 -1.26 -6.00
N ARG A 91 12.39 -2.20 -5.22
CA ARG A 91 12.97 -3.54 -5.12
C ARG A 91 12.93 -4.28 -6.46
N ILE A 92 11.88 -4.04 -7.24
CA ILE A 92 11.80 -4.63 -8.59
C ILE A 92 12.94 -4.11 -9.45
N LYS A 93 13.20 -2.81 -9.39
CA LYS A 93 14.31 -2.21 -10.15
C LYS A 93 15.64 -2.79 -9.73
N ASN A 94 15.80 -3.08 -8.45
CA ASN A 94 17.04 -3.62 -7.91
C ASN A 94 17.15 -5.14 -8.09
N GLY A 95 16.08 -5.78 -8.56
CA GLY A 95 16.07 -7.23 -8.74
C GLY A 95 15.90 -8.02 -7.44
N THR A 96 15.55 -7.37 -6.36
CA THR A 96 15.42 -8.04 -5.05
C THR A 96 13.96 -8.28 -4.64
N TYR A 97 13.02 -7.86 -5.46
CA TYR A 97 11.62 -8.04 -5.14
C TYR A 97 11.27 -9.52 -5.01
N GLY A 98 10.42 -9.84 -4.05
CA GLY A 98 9.95 -11.20 -3.86
C GLY A 98 10.90 -12.10 -3.08
N VAL A 99 11.96 -11.54 -2.53
CA VAL A 99 12.90 -12.29 -1.70
C VAL A 99 12.64 -11.95 -0.23
N CYS A 100 12.44 -12.97 0.58
CA CYS A 100 12.17 -12.77 2.00
C CYS A 100 13.39 -12.17 2.71
N ILE A 101 13.18 -11.09 3.42
CA ILE A 101 14.28 -10.41 4.12
C ILE A 101 14.84 -11.20 5.29
N ASP A 102 14.05 -12.12 5.83
CA ASP A 102 14.48 -12.91 6.97
C ASP A 102 15.16 -14.21 6.59
N THR A 103 14.71 -14.85 5.54
CA THR A 103 15.20 -16.19 5.18
C THR A 103 15.96 -16.22 3.87
N GLY A 104 15.86 -15.19 3.05
CA GLY A 104 16.48 -15.18 1.74
C GLY A 104 15.77 -16.06 0.71
N LYS A 105 14.66 -16.68 1.11
CA LYS A 105 13.91 -17.55 0.20
C LYS A 105 12.92 -16.74 -0.60
N LEU A 106 12.54 -17.26 -1.76
CA LEU A 106 11.53 -16.59 -2.57
C LEU A 106 10.18 -16.65 -1.89
N ILE A 107 9.48 -15.55 -1.92
CA ILE A 107 8.10 -15.48 -1.45
C ILE A 107 7.23 -16.04 -2.56
N PRO A 108 6.31 -16.96 -2.27
CA PRO A 108 5.47 -17.53 -3.33
C PRO A 108 4.68 -16.49 -4.10
N LYS A 109 4.52 -16.69 -5.38
CA LYS A 109 3.78 -15.74 -6.22
C LYS A 109 2.36 -15.49 -5.73
N GLU A 110 1.72 -16.51 -5.20
CA GLU A 110 0.36 -16.37 -4.67
C GLU A 110 0.30 -15.33 -3.56
N ARG A 111 1.30 -15.38 -2.67
CA ARG A 111 1.36 -14.41 -1.59
C ARG A 111 1.67 -13.01 -2.12
N LEU A 112 2.54 -12.93 -3.12
CA LEU A 112 2.87 -11.64 -3.73
C LEU A 112 1.67 -11.03 -4.46
N ARG A 113 0.82 -11.85 -5.03
CA ARG A 113 -0.38 -11.35 -5.68
C ARG A 113 -1.39 -10.85 -4.66
N ALA A 114 -1.46 -11.52 -3.52
CA ALA A 114 -2.37 -11.12 -2.45
C ALA A 114 -1.84 -9.93 -1.65
N VAL A 115 -0.54 -9.92 -1.38
CA VAL A 115 0.10 -8.86 -0.60
C VAL A 115 1.36 -8.40 -1.34
N PRO A 116 1.21 -7.59 -2.38
CA PRO A 116 2.34 -7.27 -3.27
C PRO A 116 3.51 -6.56 -2.60
N HIS A 117 3.27 -5.88 -1.49
CA HIS A 117 4.30 -5.14 -0.79
C HIS A 117 5.00 -5.96 0.30
N THR A 118 4.62 -7.24 0.44
CA THR A 118 5.22 -8.05 1.51
C THR A 118 6.70 -8.29 1.27
N GLN A 119 7.46 -8.36 2.34
CA GLN A 119 8.87 -8.66 2.30
C GLN A 119 9.18 -9.96 3.04
N GLN A 120 8.16 -10.67 3.45
CA GLN A 120 8.33 -11.89 4.24
C GLN A 120 7.45 -13.01 3.75
N THR A 121 7.95 -14.25 3.88
CA THR A 121 7.09 -15.41 3.68
C THR A 121 6.13 -15.49 4.87
N ILE A 122 5.08 -16.27 4.72
CA ILE A 122 4.12 -16.45 5.82
C ILE A 122 4.82 -17.06 7.02
N GLU A 123 5.67 -18.04 6.77
CA GLU A 123 6.41 -18.72 7.84
C GLU A 123 7.29 -17.74 8.61
N ALA A 124 8.03 -16.89 7.89
CA ALA A 124 8.90 -15.93 8.52
C ALA A 124 8.11 -14.93 9.36
N LYS A 125 6.97 -14.48 8.83
CA LYS A 125 6.13 -13.53 9.55
C LYS A 125 5.57 -14.14 10.83
N LEU A 126 5.12 -15.38 10.76
CA LEU A 126 4.58 -16.06 11.94
C LEU A 126 5.65 -16.30 12.98
N MET A 127 6.87 -16.61 12.57
CA MET A 127 7.96 -16.82 13.50
C MET A 127 8.30 -15.56 14.27
N LYS A 128 8.22 -14.42 13.63
CA LYS A 128 8.52 -13.16 14.32
C LYS A 128 7.46 -12.75 15.33
N GLN A 129 6.25 -13.27 15.19
CA GLN A 129 5.18 -12.94 16.11
C GLN A 129 5.18 -13.77 17.40
N ARG A 130 6.08 -14.74 17.51
CA ARG A 130 6.15 -15.59 18.68
C ARG A 130 7.01 -15.00 19.79
#